data_b54e5a02cc4e42be62dfa84b71fb7fa0
#
_entry.id   b54e5a02cc4e42be62dfa84b71fb7fa0
#
_cell.length_a   1.000
_cell.length_b   1.000
_cell.length_c   1.000
_cell.angle_alpha   90.00
_cell.angle_beta   90.00
_cell.angle_gamma   90.00
#
_symmetry.space_group_name_H-M   'P 1'
#
loop_
_entity.id
_entity.type
_entity.pdbx_description
1 polymer ?
#
loop_
_entity_poly.entity_id
_entity_poly.type
_entity_poly.pdbx_seq_one_letter_code
_entity_poly.pdbx_strand_id
1 'polypeptide(L)'
;MATEDNPFIADVVFDGGDLDCGSGLILLIRDKMAKTPLDGILEMRSREPSVAGDLPPWCRMAGHAYLGKVDEAKYTRYFIRRGKAVSKEEQALQEDLDQAKKYEWRLRTRSSGHLKSTVYARNFSFEIGQPASFEEHDKHPCAVEYVLGALAGSLTTAFATECAKENLEVDDIEISLSGSLRNILAHIGIEEGDPAIEKIVLKCFASTFDDEEKVKAVWERTVARSPIAATLSQAVELHIQLALV
;
A
#
# COMPACT_ATOMS: atom_id res chain seq x y z
N MET A 1 3.59 -5.32 -36.51
CA MET A 1 4.63 -5.15 -35.50
C MET A 1 4.71 -6.49 -34.78
N ALA A 2 5.87 -7.13 -34.83
CA ALA A 2 6.05 -8.51 -34.32
C ALA A 2 5.92 -8.51 -32.79
N THR A 3 5.05 -9.35 -32.27
CA THR A 3 5.05 -9.80 -30.89
C THR A 3 6.39 -10.47 -30.64
N GLU A 4 7.27 -9.85 -29.84
CA GLU A 4 8.46 -10.55 -29.35
C GLU A 4 8.00 -11.77 -28.56
N ASP A 5 8.34 -12.95 -29.10
CA ASP A 5 7.98 -14.24 -28.52
C ASP A 5 8.42 -14.31 -27.06
N ASN A 6 7.49 -14.63 -26.17
CA ASN A 6 7.78 -14.91 -24.78
C ASN A 6 8.80 -16.07 -24.72
N PRO A 7 10.07 -15.84 -24.34
CA PRO A 7 11.10 -16.88 -24.41
C PRO A 7 10.88 -18.01 -23.39
N PHE A 8 9.95 -17.84 -22.42
CA PHE A 8 9.71 -18.78 -21.36
C PHE A 8 8.20 -19.00 -21.11
N ILE A 9 7.82 -20.24 -20.88
CA ILE A 9 6.49 -20.61 -20.40
C ILE A 9 6.54 -20.61 -18.88
N ALA A 10 5.79 -19.72 -18.23
CA ALA A 10 5.76 -19.62 -16.78
C ALA A 10 4.71 -20.56 -16.16
N ASP A 11 5.08 -21.25 -15.09
CA ASP A 11 4.17 -22.09 -14.31
C ASP A 11 3.31 -21.27 -13.34
N VAL A 12 3.87 -20.16 -12.85
CA VAL A 12 3.19 -19.20 -11.96
C VAL A 12 3.45 -17.80 -12.46
N VAL A 13 2.41 -16.96 -12.48
CA VAL A 13 2.50 -15.55 -12.87
C VAL A 13 1.92 -14.70 -11.75
N PHE A 14 2.57 -13.57 -11.42
CA PHE A 14 1.99 -12.55 -10.54
C PHE A 14 2.47 -11.15 -10.91
N ASP A 15 1.68 -10.16 -10.53
CA ASP A 15 2.04 -8.75 -10.64
C ASP A 15 2.47 -8.22 -9.26
N GLY A 16 3.67 -7.66 -9.18
CA GLY A 16 4.22 -6.98 -8.01
C GLY A 16 3.89 -5.50 -7.97
N GLY A 17 3.27 -4.96 -9.01
CA GLY A 17 2.90 -3.55 -9.10
C GLY A 17 4.12 -2.63 -9.06
N ASP A 18 4.02 -1.59 -8.25
CA ASP A 18 5.06 -0.58 -8.02
C ASP A 18 5.87 -0.86 -6.73
N LEU A 19 5.75 -2.07 -6.16
CA LEU A 19 6.50 -2.45 -4.97
C LEU A 19 7.99 -2.60 -5.29
N ASP A 20 8.83 -1.97 -4.46
CA ASP A 20 10.26 -2.22 -4.43
C ASP A 20 10.62 -3.39 -3.48
N CYS A 21 11.89 -3.79 -3.49
CA CYS A 21 12.38 -4.87 -2.64
C CYS A 21 12.23 -4.55 -1.14
N GLY A 22 12.28 -3.28 -0.74
CA GLY A 22 12.10 -2.81 0.63
C GLY A 22 10.64 -2.75 1.09
N SER A 23 9.70 -2.68 0.16
CA SER A 23 8.25 -2.56 0.43
C SER A 23 7.51 -3.90 0.49
N GLY A 24 8.23 -5.02 0.58
CA GLY A 24 7.65 -6.35 0.73
C GLY A 24 7.57 -7.17 -0.56
N LEU A 25 8.06 -6.67 -1.70
CA LEU A 25 8.09 -7.42 -2.96
C LEU A 25 8.82 -8.76 -2.81
N ILE A 26 9.92 -8.80 -2.05
CA ILE A 26 10.69 -10.03 -1.79
C ILE A 26 9.85 -11.09 -1.08
N LEU A 27 8.98 -10.70 -0.13
CA LEU A 27 8.08 -11.64 0.55
C LEU A 27 7.06 -12.22 -0.42
N LEU A 28 6.52 -11.40 -1.34
CA LEU A 28 5.63 -11.87 -2.40
C LEU A 28 6.32 -12.84 -3.35
N ILE A 29 7.53 -12.50 -3.80
CA ILE A 29 8.33 -13.38 -4.67
C ILE A 29 8.55 -14.74 -3.99
N ARG A 30 8.94 -14.76 -2.73
CA ARG A 30 9.15 -16.00 -1.97
C ARG A 30 7.88 -16.83 -1.84
N ASP A 31 6.73 -16.21 -1.50
CA ASP A 31 5.44 -16.88 -1.43
C ASP A 31 5.07 -17.53 -2.78
N LYS A 32 5.23 -16.80 -3.88
CA LYS A 32 4.93 -17.32 -5.22
C LYS A 32 5.93 -18.39 -5.67
N MET A 33 7.20 -18.20 -5.32
CA MET A 33 8.25 -19.18 -5.60
C MET A 33 8.01 -20.50 -4.86
N ALA A 34 7.51 -20.47 -3.62
CA ALA A 34 7.12 -21.68 -2.88
C ALA A 34 5.99 -22.46 -3.60
N LYS A 35 5.11 -21.77 -4.32
CA LYS A 35 4.00 -22.34 -5.11
C LYS A 35 4.43 -22.78 -6.52
N THR A 36 5.59 -22.34 -7.00
CA THR A 36 6.14 -22.72 -8.30
C THR A 36 6.70 -24.14 -8.21
N PRO A 37 6.50 -25.05 -9.18
CA PRO A 37 7.12 -26.37 -9.18
C PRO A 37 8.65 -26.30 -9.12
N LEU A 38 9.31 -27.36 -8.63
CA LEU A 38 10.77 -27.47 -8.71
C LEU A 38 11.23 -27.40 -10.17
N ASP A 39 12.28 -26.65 -10.45
CA ASP A 39 12.77 -26.31 -11.79
C ASP A 39 11.74 -25.54 -12.66
N GLY A 40 10.55 -25.23 -12.13
CA GLY A 40 9.54 -24.42 -12.78
C GLY A 40 9.90 -22.93 -12.83
N ILE A 41 9.15 -22.19 -13.61
CA ILE A 41 9.40 -20.78 -13.92
C ILE A 41 8.32 -19.91 -13.30
N LEU A 42 8.74 -18.92 -12.51
CA LEU A 42 7.91 -17.81 -12.03
C LEU A 42 8.08 -16.63 -12.97
N GLU A 43 6.98 -16.09 -13.49
CA GLU A 43 6.94 -14.77 -14.11
C GLU A 43 6.47 -13.74 -13.09
N MET A 44 7.26 -12.72 -12.88
CA MET A 44 6.89 -11.55 -12.10
C MET A 44 6.81 -10.33 -13.01
N ARG A 45 5.74 -9.58 -12.89
CA ARG A 45 5.56 -8.28 -13.56
C ARG A 45 5.80 -7.16 -12.56
N SER A 46 6.51 -6.12 -12.97
CA SER A 46 6.75 -4.95 -12.12
C SER A 46 6.91 -3.70 -12.95
N ARG A 47 6.47 -2.58 -12.41
CA ARG A 47 6.69 -1.23 -12.94
C ARG A 47 7.82 -0.50 -12.24
N GLU A 48 8.29 -1.05 -11.10
CA GLU A 48 9.36 -0.44 -10.29
C GLU A 48 10.74 -0.63 -10.93
N PRO A 49 11.44 0.45 -11.32
CA PRO A 49 12.71 0.35 -12.05
C PRO A 49 13.86 -0.30 -11.26
N SER A 50 13.87 -0.16 -9.92
CA SER A 50 14.94 -0.71 -9.06
C SER A 50 14.99 -2.24 -9.08
N VAL A 51 13.86 -2.89 -9.37
CA VAL A 51 13.74 -4.36 -9.44
C VAL A 51 14.72 -4.97 -10.45
N ALA A 52 14.99 -4.29 -11.56
CA ALA A 52 15.95 -4.77 -12.56
C ALA A 52 17.37 -4.96 -11.99
N GLY A 53 17.79 -4.11 -11.04
CA GLY A 53 19.07 -4.20 -10.37
C GLY A 53 19.09 -5.18 -9.20
N ASP A 54 18.01 -5.25 -8.44
CA ASP A 54 17.95 -5.98 -7.15
C ASP A 54 17.61 -7.45 -7.31
N LEU A 55 16.77 -7.80 -8.30
CA LEU A 55 16.29 -9.17 -8.48
C LEU A 55 17.37 -10.18 -8.84
N PRO A 56 18.32 -9.91 -9.76
CA PRO A 56 19.37 -10.89 -10.09
C PRO A 56 20.31 -11.24 -8.93
N PRO A 57 20.80 -10.29 -8.10
CA PRO A 57 21.54 -10.60 -6.89
C PRO A 57 20.73 -11.42 -5.89
N TRP A 58 19.45 -11.05 -5.69
CA TRP A 58 18.56 -11.79 -4.80
C TRP A 58 18.39 -13.25 -5.26
N CYS A 59 18.12 -13.49 -6.54
CA CYS A 59 18.00 -14.86 -7.08
C CYS A 59 19.22 -15.69 -6.77
N ARG A 60 20.43 -15.13 -6.93
CA ARG A 60 21.69 -15.85 -6.60
C ARG A 60 21.79 -16.20 -5.11
N MET A 61 21.42 -15.27 -4.22
CA MET A 61 21.45 -15.51 -2.77
C MET A 61 20.41 -16.54 -2.35
N ALA A 62 19.24 -16.51 -2.97
CA ALA A 62 18.13 -17.41 -2.67
C ALA A 62 18.24 -18.79 -3.36
N GLY A 63 19.29 -19.03 -4.14
CA GLY A 63 19.49 -20.33 -4.82
C GLY A 63 18.61 -20.54 -6.05
N HIS A 64 18.01 -19.45 -6.58
CA HIS A 64 17.21 -19.45 -7.80
C HIS A 64 18.04 -19.01 -9.01
N ALA A 65 17.58 -19.35 -10.22
CA ALA A 65 18.19 -18.88 -11.45
C ALA A 65 17.35 -17.72 -12.05
N TYR A 66 17.94 -16.54 -12.13
CA TYR A 66 17.40 -15.45 -12.91
C TYR A 66 17.59 -15.74 -14.40
N LEU A 67 16.48 -15.84 -15.17
CA LEU A 67 16.49 -16.21 -16.58
C LEU A 67 16.56 -15.00 -17.51
N GLY A 68 16.06 -13.84 -17.06
CA GLY A 68 16.05 -12.63 -17.83
C GLY A 68 14.80 -11.79 -17.62
N LYS A 69 14.68 -10.72 -18.42
CA LYS A 69 13.51 -9.84 -18.44
C LYS A 69 13.05 -9.56 -19.86
N VAL A 70 11.78 -9.18 -19.99
CA VAL A 70 11.20 -8.63 -21.23
C VAL A 70 10.53 -7.31 -20.86
N ASP A 71 10.93 -6.24 -21.50
CA ASP A 71 10.35 -4.93 -21.27
C ASP A 71 9.09 -4.76 -22.14
N GLU A 72 7.94 -4.56 -21.52
CA GLU A 72 6.67 -4.26 -22.16
C GLU A 72 6.37 -2.76 -22.05
N ALA A 73 5.36 -2.28 -22.77
CA ALA A 73 5.03 -0.85 -22.79
C ALA A 73 4.64 -0.27 -21.41
N LYS A 74 4.05 -1.08 -20.53
CA LYS A 74 3.51 -0.64 -19.23
C LYS A 74 4.19 -1.26 -18.00
N TYR A 75 4.95 -2.32 -18.17
CA TYR A 75 5.64 -3.05 -17.10
C TYR A 75 6.80 -3.87 -17.67
N THR A 76 7.69 -4.33 -16.82
CA THR A 76 8.74 -5.28 -17.17
C THR A 76 8.38 -6.68 -16.61
N ARG A 77 8.52 -7.71 -17.43
CA ARG A 77 8.36 -9.11 -17.06
C ARG A 77 9.71 -9.69 -16.67
N TYR A 78 9.79 -10.31 -15.52
CA TYR A 78 10.99 -10.96 -15.00
C TYR A 78 10.75 -12.46 -14.86
N PHE A 79 11.72 -13.29 -15.28
CA PHE A 79 11.60 -14.74 -15.26
C PHE A 79 12.63 -15.34 -14.32
N ILE A 80 12.14 -16.18 -13.39
CA ILE A 80 12.95 -16.79 -12.34
C ILE A 80 12.68 -18.29 -12.32
N ARG A 81 13.71 -19.12 -12.45
CA ARG A 81 13.58 -20.57 -12.29
C ARG A 81 13.79 -20.96 -10.84
N ARG A 82 12.88 -21.76 -10.29
CA ARG A 82 12.99 -22.29 -8.93
C ARG A 82 14.15 -23.27 -8.81
N GLY A 83 15.08 -22.99 -7.89
CA GLY A 83 16.22 -23.89 -7.58
C GLY A 83 15.84 -25.02 -6.63
N LYS A 84 16.76 -25.98 -6.44
CA LYS A 84 16.54 -27.21 -5.65
C LYS A 84 16.71 -27.04 -4.12
N ALA A 85 17.13 -25.87 -3.63
CA ALA A 85 17.43 -25.65 -2.20
C ALA A 85 16.17 -25.31 -1.36
N VAL A 86 15.11 -26.11 -1.47
CA VAL A 86 13.76 -25.81 -1.00
C VAL A 86 13.63 -25.70 0.53
N SER A 87 14.31 -26.55 1.31
CA SER A 87 14.06 -26.62 2.75
C SER A 87 14.62 -25.43 3.55
N LYS A 88 15.74 -24.84 3.13
CA LYS A 88 16.32 -23.66 3.79
C LYS A 88 15.55 -22.38 3.46
N GLU A 89 14.98 -22.31 2.24
CA GLU A 89 14.21 -21.15 1.80
C GLU A 89 12.82 -21.08 2.45
N GLU A 90 12.16 -22.23 2.61
CA GLU A 90 10.88 -22.29 3.31
C GLU A 90 11.03 -21.88 4.77
N GLN A 91 12.11 -22.28 5.45
CA GLN A 91 12.43 -21.82 6.79
C GLN A 91 12.71 -20.32 6.84
N ALA A 92 13.55 -19.82 5.92
CA ALA A 92 13.86 -18.38 5.84
C ALA A 92 12.62 -17.54 5.53
N LEU A 93 11.72 -18.01 4.63
CA LEU A 93 10.44 -17.35 4.38
C LEU A 93 9.59 -17.29 5.64
N GLN A 94 9.48 -18.38 6.38
CA GLN A 94 8.70 -18.41 7.62
C GLN A 94 9.28 -17.45 8.68
N GLU A 95 10.61 -17.43 8.84
CA GLU A 95 11.29 -16.48 9.73
C GLU A 95 11.04 -15.02 9.33
N ASP A 96 11.13 -14.71 8.03
CA ASP A 96 10.85 -13.36 7.50
C ASP A 96 9.37 -12.95 7.70
N LEU A 97 8.43 -13.87 7.49
CA LEU A 97 7.01 -13.65 7.75
C LEU A 97 6.74 -13.39 9.24
N ASP A 98 7.39 -14.14 10.13
CA ASP A 98 7.24 -13.98 11.57
C ASP A 98 7.90 -12.68 12.09
N GLN A 99 8.99 -12.25 11.46
CA GLN A 99 9.58 -10.92 11.70
C GLN A 99 8.66 -9.79 11.20
N ALA A 100 8.10 -9.94 9.99
CA ALA A 100 7.18 -8.95 9.44
C ALA A 100 5.94 -8.75 10.31
N LYS A 101 5.39 -9.83 10.90
CA LYS A 101 4.26 -9.74 11.85
C LYS A 101 4.58 -8.97 13.13
N LYS A 102 5.84 -8.86 13.50
CA LYS A 102 6.32 -8.15 14.71
C LYS A 102 6.78 -6.73 14.42
N TYR A 103 6.59 -6.26 13.18
CA TYR A 103 7.04 -4.93 12.80
C TYR A 103 6.31 -3.85 13.58
N GLU A 104 7.08 -2.90 14.12
CA GLU A 104 6.58 -1.75 14.88
C GLU A 104 6.97 -0.45 14.19
N TRP A 105 5.98 0.42 13.98
CA TRP A 105 6.25 1.80 13.57
C TRP A 105 6.67 2.63 14.77
N ARG A 106 7.80 3.32 14.67
CA ARG A 106 8.33 4.19 15.73
C ARG A 106 8.43 5.61 15.22
N LEU A 107 7.76 6.51 15.92
CA LEU A 107 7.76 7.93 15.64
C LEU A 107 8.25 8.69 16.88
N ARG A 108 8.83 9.85 16.65
CA ARG A 108 9.22 10.81 17.71
C ARG A 108 8.59 12.14 17.38
N THR A 109 7.94 12.77 18.35
CA THR A 109 7.36 14.10 18.21
C THR A 109 8.05 15.07 19.14
N ARG A 110 8.29 16.29 18.67
CA ARG A 110 8.88 17.37 19.44
C ARG A 110 8.08 18.65 19.23
N SER A 111 7.76 19.36 20.33
CA SER A 111 7.23 20.72 20.24
C SER A 111 8.27 21.63 19.59
N SER A 112 7.86 22.34 18.55
CA SER A 112 8.71 23.28 17.81
C SER A 112 8.29 24.75 18.00
N GLY A 113 7.46 25.02 19.01
CA GLY A 113 6.93 26.37 19.33
C GLY A 113 5.77 26.78 18.43
N HIS A 114 5.17 27.93 18.69
CA HIS A 114 4.09 28.53 17.91
C HIS A 114 2.90 27.56 17.66
N LEU A 115 2.46 26.83 18.71
CA LEU A 115 1.33 25.87 18.66
C LEU A 115 1.49 24.76 17.61
N LYS A 116 2.73 24.36 17.34
CA LYS A 116 3.02 23.27 16.41
C LYS A 116 4.01 22.25 16.98
N SER A 117 4.00 21.07 16.41
CA SER A 117 4.97 20.03 16.69
C SER A 117 5.53 19.43 15.39
N THR A 118 6.79 19.01 15.44
CA THR A 118 7.42 18.26 14.35
C THR A 118 7.42 16.78 14.68
N VAL A 119 6.87 15.98 13.80
CA VAL A 119 6.87 14.51 13.86
C VAL A 119 8.01 13.99 12.97
N TYR A 120 8.78 13.05 13.52
CA TYR A 120 9.87 12.37 12.82
C TYR A 120 9.52 10.89 12.68
N ALA A 121 9.49 10.41 11.47
CA ALA A 121 9.21 9.02 11.11
C ALA A 121 10.28 8.51 10.12
N ARG A 122 11.17 7.64 10.57
CA ARG A 122 12.34 7.20 9.78
C ARG A 122 13.16 8.39 9.28
N ASN A 123 13.26 8.58 7.96
CA ASN A 123 13.94 9.70 7.30
C ASN A 123 13.01 10.87 6.93
N PHE A 124 11.73 10.80 7.30
CA PHE A 124 10.73 11.82 7.02
C PHE A 124 10.46 12.68 8.25
N SER A 125 10.04 13.92 8.01
CA SER A 125 9.45 14.78 9.04
C SER A 125 8.30 15.57 8.44
N PHE A 126 7.31 15.87 9.30
CA PHE A 126 6.16 16.70 8.94
C PHE A 126 5.70 17.48 10.17
N GLU A 127 4.99 18.58 9.91
CA GLU A 127 4.51 19.47 10.96
C GLU A 127 3.03 19.21 11.24
N ILE A 128 2.66 19.25 12.53
CA ILE A 128 1.26 19.24 12.98
C ILE A 128 0.99 20.60 13.61
N GLY A 129 -0.06 21.26 13.16
CA GLY A 129 -0.49 22.57 13.63
C GLY A 129 -1.25 22.54 14.95
N GLN A 130 -1.96 23.62 15.23
CA GLN A 130 -2.79 23.78 16.43
C GLN A 130 -3.92 22.73 16.48
N PRO A 131 -4.49 22.46 17.68
CA PRO A 131 -5.49 21.39 17.87
C PRO A 131 -6.72 21.51 16.98
N ALA A 132 -7.19 22.75 16.76
CA ALA A 132 -8.26 23.06 15.82
C ALA A 132 -8.06 24.48 15.26
N SER A 133 -8.42 24.66 13.99
CA SER A 133 -8.53 25.96 13.35
C SER A 133 -9.82 26.04 12.58
N PHE A 134 -10.42 27.22 12.58
CA PHE A 134 -11.59 27.57 11.78
C PHE A 134 -11.22 28.49 10.60
N GLU A 135 -9.92 28.67 10.35
CA GLU A 135 -9.38 29.49 9.28
C GLU A 135 -8.90 28.60 8.11
N GLU A 136 -9.21 29.02 6.89
CA GLU A 136 -8.87 28.28 5.66
C GLU A 136 -7.37 28.36 5.29
N HIS A 137 -6.59 29.21 5.98
CA HIS A 137 -5.19 29.52 5.60
C HIS A 137 -4.17 29.24 6.72
N ASP A 138 -4.40 28.19 7.50
CA ASP A 138 -3.41 27.74 8.47
C ASP A 138 -2.12 27.26 7.81
N LYS A 139 -1.00 27.40 8.56
CA LYS A 139 0.32 27.01 8.04
C LYS A 139 0.53 25.51 8.02
N HIS A 140 -0.16 24.77 8.88
CA HIS A 140 0.04 23.33 9.07
C HIS A 140 -1.28 22.65 9.40
N PRO A 141 -1.55 21.46 8.82
CA PRO A 141 -2.73 20.67 9.15
C PRO A 141 -2.77 20.31 10.64
N CYS A 142 -3.96 20.21 11.21
CA CYS A 142 -4.16 19.72 12.57
C CYS A 142 -4.07 18.19 12.66
N ALA A 143 -3.99 17.63 13.85
CA ALA A 143 -3.88 16.18 14.06
C ALA A 143 -5.08 15.40 13.48
N VAL A 144 -6.29 15.95 13.58
CA VAL A 144 -7.51 15.32 13.02
C VAL A 144 -7.41 15.22 11.50
N GLU A 145 -6.95 16.27 10.82
CA GLU A 145 -6.74 16.26 9.36
C GLU A 145 -5.69 15.22 8.94
N TYR A 146 -4.63 15.02 9.75
CA TYR A 146 -3.67 13.94 9.49
C TYR A 146 -4.29 12.55 9.63
N VAL A 147 -5.17 12.31 10.60
CA VAL A 147 -5.89 11.03 10.72
C VAL A 147 -6.77 10.78 9.50
N LEU A 148 -7.53 11.79 9.08
CA LEU A 148 -8.38 11.73 7.89
C LEU A 148 -7.54 11.52 6.62
N GLY A 149 -6.47 12.29 6.47
CA GLY A 149 -5.53 12.18 5.35
C GLY A 149 -4.81 10.82 5.31
N ALA A 150 -4.47 10.25 6.45
CA ALA A 150 -3.87 8.92 6.54
C ALA A 150 -4.85 7.83 6.07
N LEU A 151 -6.14 7.93 6.43
CA LEU A 151 -7.18 7.03 5.93
C LEU A 151 -7.29 7.13 4.39
N ALA A 152 -7.48 8.33 3.87
CA ALA A 152 -7.63 8.57 2.44
C ALA A 152 -6.38 8.12 1.65
N GLY A 153 -5.20 8.59 2.04
CA GLY A 153 -3.95 8.28 1.36
C GLY A 153 -3.60 6.79 1.38
N SER A 154 -3.87 6.10 2.50
CA SER A 154 -3.64 4.65 2.57
C SER A 154 -4.56 3.86 1.64
N LEU A 155 -5.83 4.27 1.52
CA LEU A 155 -6.79 3.61 0.63
C LEU A 155 -6.48 3.89 -0.84
N THR A 156 -6.10 5.13 -1.20
CA THR A 156 -5.71 5.49 -2.57
C THR A 156 -4.54 4.63 -3.05
N THR A 157 -3.45 4.61 -2.29
CA THR A 157 -2.24 3.86 -2.69
C THR A 157 -2.47 2.35 -2.68
N ALA A 158 -3.19 1.81 -1.68
CA ALA A 158 -3.50 0.40 -1.63
C ALA A 158 -4.42 -0.04 -2.77
N PHE A 159 -5.42 0.78 -3.12
CA PHE A 159 -6.34 0.48 -4.22
C PHE A 159 -5.61 0.43 -5.56
N ALA A 160 -4.79 1.45 -5.87
CA ALA A 160 -3.96 1.44 -7.08
C ALA A 160 -3.07 0.19 -7.14
N THR A 161 -2.44 -0.18 -6.02
CA THR A 161 -1.58 -1.37 -5.94
C THR A 161 -2.36 -2.67 -6.16
N GLU A 162 -3.54 -2.81 -5.55
CA GLU A 162 -4.35 -4.04 -5.69
C GLU A 162 -4.95 -4.16 -7.09
N CYS A 163 -5.38 -3.06 -7.73
CA CYS A 163 -5.80 -3.05 -9.14
C CYS A 163 -4.66 -3.51 -10.06
N ALA A 164 -3.48 -2.95 -9.85
CA ALA A 164 -2.30 -3.32 -10.61
C ALA A 164 -1.96 -4.81 -10.53
N LYS A 165 -2.07 -5.43 -9.34
CA LYS A 165 -1.83 -6.86 -9.15
C LYS A 165 -2.81 -7.76 -9.93
N GLU A 166 -4.00 -7.24 -10.23
CA GLU A 166 -5.03 -7.95 -11.01
C GLU A 166 -5.03 -7.54 -12.48
N ASN A 167 -4.05 -6.73 -12.91
CA ASN A 167 -3.95 -6.16 -14.26
C ASN A 167 -5.17 -5.32 -14.63
N LEU A 168 -5.78 -4.64 -13.66
CA LEU A 168 -6.84 -3.67 -13.89
C LEU A 168 -6.24 -2.27 -14.04
N GLU A 169 -6.67 -1.55 -15.06
CA GLU A 169 -6.29 -0.17 -15.31
C GLU A 169 -7.30 0.77 -14.66
N VAL A 170 -6.85 1.50 -13.65
CA VAL A 170 -7.66 2.51 -12.96
C VAL A 170 -6.88 3.81 -12.98
N ASP A 171 -7.49 4.82 -13.58
CA ASP A 171 -6.93 6.17 -13.70
C ASP A 171 -7.63 7.14 -12.75
N ASP A 172 -7.00 8.28 -12.49
CA ASP A 172 -7.57 9.42 -11.77
C ASP A 172 -8.26 9.05 -10.44
N ILE A 173 -7.57 8.25 -9.61
CA ILE A 173 -8.09 7.89 -8.30
C ILE A 173 -8.09 9.12 -7.39
N GLU A 174 -9.27 9.64 -7.08
CA GLU A 174 -9.48 10.76 -6.16
C GLU A 174 -10.33 10.33 -4.97
N ILE A 175 -9.93 10.71 -3.76
CA ILE A 175 -10.72 10.50 -2.56
C ILE A 175 -11.13 11.83 -1.96
N SER A 176 -12.44 12.08 -1.90
CA SER A 176 -13.04 13.14 -1.11
C SER A 176 -13.47 12.59 0.25
N LEU A 177 -13.11 13.30 1.32
CA LEU A 177 -13.35 12.84 2.68
C LEU A 177 -13.76 13.99 3.58
N SER A 178 -14.73 13.76 4.47
CA SER A 178 -15.14 14.68 5.54
C SER A 178 -15.26 13.92 6.86
N GLY A 179 -14.97 14.60 7.96
CA GLY A 179 -15.11 14.06 9.31
C GLY A 179 -15.63 15.10 10.28
N SER A 180 -16.37 14.65 11.31
CA SER A 180 -16.88 15.52 12.38
C SER A 180 -16.50 14.94 13.75
N LEU A 181 -16.30 15.84 14.72
CA LEU A 181 -16.19 15.49 16.13
C LEU A 181 -17.57 15.54 16.78
N ARG A 182 -17.80 14.73 17.81
CA ARG A 182 -19.02 14.80 18.63
C ARG A 182 -19.15 16.17 19.30
N ASN A 183 -18.05 16.68 19.81
CA ASN A 183 -18.00 18.01 20.40
C ASN A 183 -16.65 18.69 20.18
N ILE A 184 -16.58 19.62 19.23
CA ILE A 184 -15.39 20.41 18.96
C ILE A 184 -15.03 21.36 20.11
N LEU A 185 -16.04 21.86 20.86
CA LEU A 185 -15.81 22.79 21.96
C LEU A 185 -15.18 22.08 23.16
N ALA A 186 -15.55 20.80 23.37
CA ALA A 186 -14.86 19.96 24.37
C ALA A 186 -13.41 19.67 23.96
N HIS A 187 -13.15 19.45 22.65
CA HIS A 187 -11.78 19.27 22.14
C HIS A 187 -10.88 20.46 22.43
N ILE A 188 -11.37 21.67 22.29
CA ILE A 188 -10.60 22.90 22.56
C ILE A 188 -10.75 23.43 23.99
N GLY A 189 -11.43 22.70 24.87
CA GLY A 189 -11.53 22.99 26.31
C GLY A 189 -12.45 24.15 26.69
N ILE A 190 -13.45 24.46 25.85
CA ILE A 190 -14.43 25.53 26.14
C ILE A 190 -15.59 24.97 27.00
N GLU A 191 -15.93 23.69 26.82
CA GLU A 191 -16.98 23.02 27.58
C GLU A 191 -16.62 21.55 27.88
N GLU A 192 -17.37 20.91 28.77
CA GLU A 192 -17.26 19.48 29.04
C GLU A 192 -18.00 18.70 27.96
N GLY A 193 -17.47 17.51 27.60
CA GLY A 193 -18.11 16.65 26.60
C GLY A 193 -17.15 15.61 26.01
N ASP A 194 -17.63 14.85 25.04
CA ASP A 194 -16.88 13.81 24.33
C ASP A 194 -16.22 14.41 23.06
N PRO A 195 -14.88 14.52 23.00
CA PRO A 195 -14.18 15.09 21.83
C PRO A 195 -13.92 14.07 20.71
N ALA A 196 -14.43 12.83 20.81
CA ALA A 196 -14.14 11.78 19.85
C ALA A 196 -14.62 12.12 18.42
N ILE A 197 -13.98 11.54 17.42
CA ILE A 197 -14.50 11.57 16.06
C ILE A 197 -15.81 10.80 16.02
N GLU A 198 -16.87 11.45 15.58
CA GLU A 198 -18.21 10.86 15.51
C GLU A 198 -18.41 10.10 14.22
N LYS A 199 -18.12 10.77 13.11
CA LYS A 199 -18.44 10.28 11.77
C LYS A 199 -17.36 10.64 10.78
N ILE A 200 -17.08 9.71 9.86
CA ILE A 200 -16.24 9.92 8.69
C ILE A 200 -17.01 9.46 7.46
N VAL A 201 -17.09 10.31 6.45
CA VAL A 201 -17.67 9.99 5.14
C VAL A 201 -16.58 10.10 4.10
N LEU A 202 -16.31 9.01 3.39
CA LEU A 202 -15.31 8.92 2.35
C LEU A 202 -15.95 8.45 1.05
N LYS A 203 -15.64 9.14 -0.05
CA LYS A 203 -16.04 8.75 -1.39
C LYS A 203 -14.81 8.71 -2.29
N CYS A 204 -14.56 7.56 -2.86
CA CYS A 204 -13.52 7.34 -3.86
C CYS A 204 -14.15 7.49 -5.25
N PHE A 205 -13.51 8.25 -6.10
CA PHE A 205 -13.81 8.37 -7.52
C PHE A 205 -12.65 7.73 -8.27
N ALA A 206 -12.98 6.87 -9.22
CA ALA A 206 -11.98 6.20 -10.04
C ALA A 206 -12.51 6.03 -11.48
N SER A 207 -11.64 6.29 -12.44
CA SER A 207 -11.92 6.12 -13.86
C SER A 207 -11.32 4.80 -14.35
N THR A 208 -12.10 4.02 -15.10
CA THR A 208 -11.63 2.74 -15.63
C THR A 208 -12.37 2.36 -16.92
N PHE A 209 -11.70 1.63 -17.80
CA PHE A 209 -12.30 0.93 -18.94
C PHE A 209 -12.41 -0.58 -18.71
N ASP A 210 -11.97 -1.05 -17.55
CA ASP A 210 -12.06 -2.46 -17.16
C ASP A 210 -13.44 -2.80 -16.58
N ASP A 211 -13.63 -4.08 -16.27
CA ASP A 211 -14.86 -4.62 -15.69
C ASP A 211 -15.13 -4.01 -14.31
N GLU A 212 -16.20 -3.22 -14.22
CA GLU A 212 -16.58 -2.48 -13.00
C GLU A 212 -16.76 -3.40 -11.79
N GLU A 213 -17.30 -4.61 -11.96
CA GLU A 213 -17.52 -5.54 -10.85
C GLU A 213 -16.20 -6.06 -10.29
N LYS A 214 -15.20 -6.28 -11.14
CA LYS A 214 -13.86 -6.62 -10.68
C LYS A 214 -13.21 -5.47 -9.92
N VAL A 215 -13.31 -4.25 -10.44
CA VAL A 215 -12.78 -3.05 -9.79
C VAL A 215 -13.44 -2.82 -8.43
N LYS A 216 -14.77 -2.97 -8.33
CA LYS A 216 -15.51 -2.92 -7.06
C LYS A 216 -15.04 -3.99 -6.06
N ALA A 217 -14.87 -5.23 -6.52
CA ALA A 217 -14.38 -6.32 -5.67
C ALA A 217 -12.96 -6.05 -5.15
N VAL A 218 -12.08 -5.45 -5.96
CA VAL A 218 -10.76 -5.00 -5.52
C VAL A 218 -10.87 -3.89 -4.46
N TRP A 219 -11.75 -2.91 -4.67
CA TRP A 219 -12.00 -1.85 -3.69
C TRP A 219 -12.45 -2.40 -2.34
N GLU A 220 -13.44 -3.28 -2.32
CA GLU A 220 -13.93 -3.90 -1.09
C GLU A 220 -12.84 -4.65 -0.32
N ARG A 221 -12.00 -5.41 -1.03
CA ARG A 221 -10.84 -6.07 -0.43
C ARG A 221 -9.81 -5.08 0.10
N THR A 222 -9.58 -3.98 -0.62
CA THR A 222 -8.67 -2.91 -0.19
C THR A 222 -9.13 -2.31 1.12
N VAL A 223 -10.41 -1.94 1.22
CA VAL A 223 -11.00 -1.40 2.45
C VAL A 223 -10.91 -2.41 3.59
N ALA A 224 -11.28 -3.68 3.35
CA ALA A 224 -11.24 -4.75 4.36
C ALA A 224 -9.82 -5.03 4.88
N ARG A 225 -8.78 -4.79 4.07
CA ARG A 225 -7.37 -4.97 4.45
C ARG A 225 -6.71 -3.72 5.04
N SER A 226 -7.38 -2.58 5.01
CA SER A 226 -6.84 -1.33 5.55
C SER A 226 -6.80 -1.36 7.09
N PRO A 227 -5.63 -1.30 7.73
CA PRO A 227 -5.55 -1.28 9.19
C PRO A 227 -6.17 0.00 9.77
N ILE A 228 -6.09 1.13 9.03
CA ILE A 228 -6.66 2.41 9.47
C ILE A 228 -8.18 2.34 9.41
N ALA A 229 -8.77 1.87 8.30
CA ALA A 229 -10.22 1.70 8.18
C ALA A 229 -10.76 0.70 9.22
N ALA A 230 -10.09 -0.45 9.39
CA ALA A 230 -10.47 -1.46 10.38
C ALA A 230 -10.41 -0.94 11.82
N THR A 231 -9.43 -0.08 12.15
CA THR A 231 -9.32 0.52 13.49
C THR A 231 -10.39 1.59 13.70
N LEU A 232 -10.56 2.50 12.75
CA LEU A 232 -11.53 3.60 12.88
C LEU A 232 -12.96 3.09 12.92
N SER A 233 -13.33 2.08 12.14
CA SER A 233 -14.69 1.51 12.12
C SER A 233 -15.14 0.89 13.46
N GLN A 234 -14.23 0.64 14.40
CA GLN A 234 -14.57 0.13 15.73
C GLN A 234 -15.11 1.21 16.68
N ALA A 235 -14.81 2.49 16.42
CA ALA A 235 -15.14 3.60 17.30
C ALA A 235 -15.88 4.74 16.61
N VAL A 236 -15.92 4.76 15.28
CA VAL A 236 -16.42 5.87 14.46
C VAL A 236 -17.45 5.36 13.47
N GLU A 237 -18.52 6.11 13.23
CA GLU A 237 -19.45 5.86 12.12
C GLU A 237 -18.72 6.14 10.80
N LEU A 238 -18.25 5.08 10.15
CA LEU A 238 -17.40 5.16 8.96
C LEU A 238 -18.17 4.73 7.71
N HIS A 239 -18.40 5.68 6.80
CA HIS A 239 -19.03 5.45 5.50
C HIS A 239 -18.01 5.54 4.39
N ILE A 240 -17.81 4.45 3.65
CA ILE A 240 -16.87 4.35 2.54
C ILE A 240 -17.63 3.94 1.27
N GLN A 241 -17.48 4.71 0.21
CA GLN A 241 -18.13 4.47 -1.08
C GLN A 241 -17.13 4.55 -2.22
N LEU A 242 -17.37 3.79 -3.27
CA LEU A 242 -16.69 3.90 -4.56
C LEU A 242 -17.68 4.38 -5.62
N ALA A 243 -17.28 5.36 -6.40
CA ALA A 243 -17.94 5.76 -7.63
C ALA A 243 -16.98 5.59 -8.80
N LEU A 244 -17.33 4.74 -9.75
CA LEU A 244 -16.62 4.64 -11.01
C LEU A 244 -17.18 5.69 -11.99
N VAL A 245 -16.30 6.38 -12.71
CA VAL A 245 -16.60 7.48 -13.61
C VAL A 245 -15.92 7.28 -14.95
#